data_2f80e956a857c8bbdee0006825feafb2
#
_entry.id   2f80e956a857c8bbdee0006825feafb2
#
_cell.length_a   1.000
_cell.length_b   1.000
_cell.length_c   1.000
_cell.angle_alpha   90.00
_cell.angle_beta   90.00
_cell.angle_gamma   90.00
#
_symmetry.space_group_name_H-M   'P 1'
#
loop_
_entity.id
_entity.type
_entity.pdbx_description
1 polymer ?
#
loop_
_entity_poly.entity_id
_entity_poly.type
_entity_poly.pdbx_seq_one_letter_code
_entity_poly.pdbx_strand_id
1 'polypeptide(L)'
;MERRNFLRSAALAGTALFIDPQCLMARRRPDIGAWRGFNLLNYFTAGYPEPFREEEFQWMAQWGFNFVRLPLSYWNWSRPGEYYEMDEHVLQDIDRAVEWGRRYGIHVCINLHRAPGYCVNPPAEPQNIFEDAEALDGCAHQWTVFARRYRRVSSRHLSFNLLNEVARVKAEDYERIVRRLVGAIRDVSPRRLILIDGLDWGGRPLLSVPDLPDIIQCGRGYQPMLISHYEASWTFGDKPMPIPRHQLTWPLDADGRHYDRQYLLQMQEHSWTPLLQQGGRVFVGEFGCHNRTPHAVALAWLRDNLDVFRQLGWGWALWNLRGSFGILDSGRDDVEYEDFHGHRLDRQMLRLLQENL
;
A
#
# COMPACT_ATOMS: atom_id res chain seq x y z
N MET A 1 -74.98 -2.90 -46.36
CA MET A 1 -74.38 -3.90 -45.42
C MET A 1 -72.93 -3.46 -45.16
N GLU A 2 -72.72 -2.70 -44.13
CA GLU A 2 -71.39 -2.20 -43.71
C GLU A 2 -70.76 -3.07 -42.63
N ARG A 3 -69.56 -3.51 -42.83
CA ARG A 3 -68.77 -4.19 -41.80
C ARG A 3 -67.80 -3.18 -41.17
N ARG A 4 -68.04 -2.82 -39.91
CA ARG A 4 -67.12 -2.02 -39.08
C ARG A 4 -65.94 -2.85 -38.64
N ASN A 5 -64.72 -2.44 -39.01
CA ASN A 5 -63.49 -2.95 -38.45
C ASN A 5 -63.15 -2.25 -37.17
N PHE A 6 -63.00 -2.99 -36.08
CA PHE A 6 -62.58 -2.53 -34.78
C PHE A 6 -61.04 -2.75 -34.68
N LEU A 7 -60.29 -1.67 -34.83
CA LEU A 7 -58.85 -1.69 -34.52
C LEU A 7 -58.63 -1.56 -33.01
N ARG A 8 -58.10 -2.60 -32.37
CA ARG A 8 -57.61 -2.52 -31.01
C ARG A 8 -56.16 -2.06 -31.06
N SER A 9 -55.91 -0.82 -30.59
CA SER A 9 -54.56 -0.29 -30.28
C SER A 9 -54.07 -0.87 -28.97
N ALA A 10 -53.06 -1.74 -29.01
CA ALA A 10 -52.31 -2.17 -27.84
C ALA A 10 -51.23 -1.13 -27.55
N ALA A 11 -51.40 -0.39 -26.47
CA ALA A 11 -50.35 0.50 -25.95
C ALA A 11 -49.30 -0.36 -25.22
N LEU A 12 -48.11 -0.49 -25.82
CA LEU A 12 -46.92 -0.99 -25.17
C LEU A 12 -46.41 0.09 -24.18
N ALA A 13 -46.67 -0.08 -22.91
CA ALA A 13 -46.03 0.70 -21.85
C ALA A 13 -44.58 0.23 -21.72
N GLY A 14 -43.65 0.91 -22.38
CA GLY A 14 -42.23 0.73 -22.17
C GLY A 14 -41.82 1.31 -20.81
N THR A 15 -41.60 0.46 -19.81
CA THR A 15 -40.95 0.86 -18.58
C THR A 15 -39.47 1.16 -18.87
N ALA A 16 -39.16 2.42 -19.11
CA ALA A 16 -37.79 2.89 -19.12
C ALA A 16 -37.23 2.74 -17.69
N LEU A 17 -36.36 1.76 -17.50
CA LEU A 17 -35.54 1.65 -16.30
C LEU A 17 -34.60 2.86 -16.26
N PHE A 18 -35.00 3.90 -15.53
CA PHE A 18 -34.10 4.99 -15.18
C PHE A 18 -33.02 4.43 -14.24
N ILE A 19 -31.88 4.03 -14.79
CA ILE A 19 -30.70 3.71 -14.00
C ILE A 19 -30.18 5.05 -13.47
N ASP A 20 -30.28 5.24 -12.15
CA ASP A 20 -29.76 6.41 -11.46
C ASP A 20 -28.29 6.62 -11.85
N PRO A 21 -27.89 7.80 -12.37
CA PRO A 21 -26.51 8.13 -12.67
C PRO A 21 -25.55 7.94 -11.48
N GLN A 22 -26.03 8.10 -10.25
CA GLN A 22 -25.28 7.83 -9.04
C GLN A 22 -25.00 6.32 -8.85
N CYS A 23 -25.89 5.44 -9.32
CA CYS A 23 -25.70 4.00 -9.30
C CYS A 23 -24.66 3.54 -10.33
N LEU A 24 -24.52 4.24 -11.45
CA LEU A 24 -23.48 4.02 -12.47
C LEU A 24 -22.11 4.54 -12.01
N MET A 25 -22.06 5.67 -11.29
CA MET A 25 -20.82 6.18 -10.71
C MET A 25 -20.30 5.29 -9.56
N ALA A 26 -21.19 4.61 -8.81
CA ALA A 26 -20.81 3.67 -7.76
C ALA A 26 -20.13 2.39 -8.30
N ARG A 27 -20.18 2.12 -9.61
CA ARG A 27 -19.62 0.92 -10.24
C ARG A 27 -18.20 1.08 -10.81
N ARG A 28 -17.64 2.30 -10.89
CA ARG A 28 -16.26 2.47 -11.34
C ARG A 28 -15.30 2.04 -10.24
N ARG A 29 -14.50 1.02 -10.52
CA ARG A 29 -13.35 0.63 -9.68
C ARG A 29 -12.40 1.81 -9.55
N PRO A 30 -11.74 2.02 -8.39
CA PRO A 30 -10.70 3.03 -8.27
C PRO A 30 -9.61 2.81 -9.32
N ASP A 31 -9.15 3.90 -9.91
CA ASP A 31 -7.98 3.89 -10.76
C ASP A 31 -6.73 3.87 -9.89
N ILE A 32 -6.25 2.66 -9.60
CA ILE A 32 -5.07 2.48 -8.75
C ILE A 32 -3.78 2.92 -9.44
N GLY A 33 -3.77 2.96 -10.78
CA GLY A 33 -2.65 3.47 -11.56
C GLY A 33 -2.41 4.95 -11.34
N ALA A 34 -3.42 5.69 -10.90
CA ALA A 34 -3.33 7.11 -10.56
C ALA A 34 -3.01 7.38 -9.08
N TRP A 35 -2.85 6.36 -8.24
CA TRP A 35 -2.49 6.58 -6.83
C TRP A 35 -1.03 6.97 -6.67
N ARG A 36 -0.80 8.08 -5.96
CA ARG A 36 0.52 8.65 -5.67
C ARG A 36 0.54 9.12 -4.24
N GLY A 37 1.49 8.65 -3.45
CA GLY A 37 1.51 9.09 -2.05
C GLY A 37 2.59 8.45 -1.20
N PHE A 38 2.27 8.26 0.08
CA PHE A 38 3.24 7.94 1.12
C PHE A 38 2.74 6.88 2.08
N ASN A 39 3.68 6.29 2.81
CA ASN A 39 3.42 5.55 4.04
C ASN A 39 3.57 6.52 5.23
N LEU A 40 2.59 6.52 6.17
CA LEU A 40 2.65 7.26 7.43
C LEU A 40 2.91 6.29 8.58
N LEU A 41 4.02 6.47 9.30
CA LEU A 41 4.55 5.50 10.25
C LEU A 41 4.10 5.74 11.71
N ASN A 42 3.05 6.50 11.94
CA ASN A 42 2.62 6.94 13.27
C ASN A 42 2.35 5.77 14.26
N TYR A 43 1.77 4.68 13.79
CA TYR A 43 1.50 3.47 14.58
C TYR A 43 2.26 2.25 14.07
N PHE A 44 3.38 2.47 13.39
CA PHE A 44 4.22 1.41 12.81
C PHE A 44 4.87 0.53 13.89
N THR A 45 5.36 1.15 14.97
CA THR A 45 5.96 0.45 16.10
C THR A 45 5.11 0.61 17.35
N ALA A 46 5.11 -0.42 18.23
CA ALA A 46 4.48 -0.33 19.53
C ALA A 46 5.38 0.45 20.53
N GLY A 47 4.74 1.10 21.51
CA GLY A 47 5.42 1.75 22.63
C GLY A 47 5.71 3.24 22.45
N TYR A 48 5.69 3.75 21.23
CA TYR A 48 5.84 5.18 20.93
C TYR A 48 4.88 5.60 19.81
N PRO A 49 3.56 5.41 19.98
CA PRO A 49 2.60 5.84 18.97
C PRO A 49 2.57 7.37 18.91
N GLU A 50 2.81 7.92 17.74
CA GLU A 50 2.47 9.32 17.46
C GLU A 50 1.08 9.35 16.82
N PRO A 51 0.13 10.15 17.32
CA PRO A 51 -1.15 10.35 16.65
C PRO A 51 -0.97 10.85 15.22
N PHE A 52 -1.88 10.48 14.33
CA PHE A 52 -1.92 11.07 12.99
C PHE A 52 -2.17 12.57 13.07
N ARG A 53 -1.68 13.33 12.10
CA ARG A 53 -1.77 14.78 12.06
C ARG A 53 -2.53 15.24 10.81
N GLU A 54 -3.52 16.10 11.00
CA GLU A 54 -4.32 16.64 9.90
C GLU A 54 -3.49 17.42 8.88
N GLU A 55 -2.49 18.16 9.37
CA GLU A 55 -1.60 18.93 8.51
C GLU A 55 -0.81 18.07 7.51
N GLU A 56 -0.45 16.83 7.84
CA GLU A 56 0.23 15.93 6.89
C GLU A 56 -0.70 15.60 5.69
N PHE A 57 -2.00 15.42 5.93
CA PHE A 57 -2.99 15.22 4.86
C PHE A 57 -3.20 16.50 4.05
N GLN A 58 -3.21 17.67 4.69
CA GLN A 58 -3.29 18.96 4.00
C GLN A 58 -2.08 19.15 3.08
N TRP A 59 -0.87 18.92 3.57
CA TRP A 59 0.36 19.07 2.78
C TRP A 59 0.39 18.09 1.60
N MET A 60 0.07 16.83 1.83
CA MET A 60 0.00 15.84 0.75
C MET A 60 -0.99 16.27 -0.34
N ALA A 61 -2.18 16.73 0.03
CA ALA A 61 -3.19 17.21 -0.93
C ALA A 61 -2.72 18.47 -1.68
N GLN A 62 -2.12 19.44 -0.99
CA GLN A 62 -1.56 20.66 -1.59
C GLN A 62 -0.42 20.35 -2.58
N TRP A 63 0.36 19.31 -2.32
CA TRP A 63 1.42 18.85 -3.21
C TRP A 63 0.91 17.98 -4.37
N GLY A 64 -0.39 17.65 -4.40
CA GLY A 64 -1.05 16.89 -5.46
C GLY A 64 -1.11 15.38 -5.23
N PHE A 65 -0.68 14.88 -4.06
CA PHE A 65 -0.76 13.45 -3.73
C PHE A 65 -2.17 13.06 -3.30
N ASN A 66 -2.56 11.82 -3.59
CA ASN A 66 -3.92 11.32 -3.44
C ASN A 66 -4.02 9.96 -2.75
N PHE A 67 -2.94 9.46 -2.19
CA PHE A 67 -2.90 8.14 -1.54
C PHE A 67 -2.05 8.17 -0.27
N VAL A 68 -2.50 7.43 0.74
CA VAL A 68 -1.72 7.15 1.94
C VAL A 68 -1.92 5.70 2.38
N ARG A 69 -0.82 5.02 2.71
CA ARG A 69 -0.85 3.73 3.40
C ARG A 69 -0.49 3.95 4.86
N LEU A 70 -1.23 3.31 5.75
CA LEU A 70 -1.03 3.34 7.19
C LEU A 70 -0.51 1.97 7.63
N PRO A 71 0.80 1.76 7.72
CA PRO A 71 1.38 0.53 8.24
C PRO A 71 1.25 0.53 9.76
N LEU A 72 0.37 -0.33 10.28
CA LEU A 72 -0.02 -0.37 11.67
C LEU A 72 0.47 -1.64 12.35
N SER A 73 0.97 -1.50 13.58
CA SER A 73 1.21 -2.63 14.48
C SER A 73 0.01 -2.84 15.39
N TYR A 74 -0.58 -4.04 15.39
CA TYR A 74 -1.71 -4.36 16.27
C TYR A 74 -1.34 -4.27 17.76
N TRP A 75 -0.05 -4.30 18.10
CA TRP A 75 0.42 -4.09 19.48
C TRP A 75 0.11 -2.71 20.05
N ASN A 76 -0.33 -1.76 19.20
CA ASN A 76 -0.78 -0.45 19.68
C ASN A 76 -2.20 -0.48 20.27
N TRP A 77 -3.02 -1.48 19.94
CA TRP A 77 -4.40 -1.58 20.41
C TRP A 77 -4.77 -2.94 21.01
N SER A 78 -3.86 -3.91 21.00
CA SER A 78 -4.07 -5.26 21.51
C SER A 78 -2.73 -5.88 21.88
N ARG A 79 -2.75 -7.13 22.37
CA ARG A 79 -1.55 -7.88 22.75
C ARG A 79 -1.57 -9.28 22.16
N PRO A 80 -0.41 -9.95 22.04
CA PRO A 80 -0.36 -11.37 21.71
C PRO A 80 -1.22 -12.21 22.68
N GLY A 81 -2.11 -13.03 22.13
CA GLY A 81 -3.08 -13.82 22.89
C GLY A 81 -4.35 -13.09 23.34
N GLU A 82 -4.39 -11.76 23.27
CA GLU A 82 -5.54 -10.92 23.64
C GLU A 82 -6.13 -10.25 22.39
N TYR A 83 -6.32 -10.99 21.29
CA TYR A 83 -6.61 -10.45 19.96
C TYR A 83 -8.00 -9.84 19.80
N TYR A 84 -8.93 -10.17 20.70
CA TYR A 84 -10.36 -9.83 20.57
C TYR A 84 -10.72 -8.50 21.21
N GLU A 85 -9.89 -7.99 22.09
CA GLU A 85 -10.04 -6.67 22.71
C GLU A 85 -9.13 -5.66 21.99
N MET A 86 -9.72 -4.55 21.56
CA MET A 86 -8.99 -3.51 20.83
C MET A 86 -9.20 -2.17 21.53
N ASP A 87 -8.10 -1.46 21.78
CA ASP A 87 -8.13 -0.13 22.39
C ASP A 87 -8.86 0.88 21.48
N GLU A 88 -10.05 1.29 21.91
CA GLU A 88 -10.90 2.21 21.17
C GLU A 88 -10.24 3.59 20.95
N HIS A 89 -9.35 4.02 21.83
CA HIS A 89 -8.64 5.29 21.71
C HIS A 89 -7.74 5.32 20.46
N VAL A 90 -7.01 4.23 20.22
CA VAL A 90 -6.17 4.07 19.01
C VAL A 90 -7.03 3.95 17.77
N LEU A 91 -8.16 3.21 17.86
CA LEU A 91 -9.10 3.09 16.74
C LEU A 91 -9.71 4.44 16.33
N GLN A 92 -10.00 5.32 17.30
CA GLN A 92 -10.50 6.68 17.03
C GLN A 92 -9.45 7.55 16.35
N ASP A 93 -8.17 7.33 16.60
CA ASP A 93 -7.11 8.05 15.88
C ASP A 93 -7.03 7.61 14.41
N ILE A 94 -7.17 6.29 14.17
CA ILE A 94 -7.28 5.76 12.81
C ILE A 94 -8.54 6.32 12.10
N ASP A 95 -9.66 6.50 12.82
CA ASP A 95 -10.87 7.16 12.27
C ASP A 95 -10.59 8.57 11.80
N ARG A 96 -9.82 9.36 12.58
CA ARG A 96 -9.41 10.71 12.17
C ARG A 96 -8.63 10.70 10.86
N ALA A 97 -7.66 9.80 10.73
CA ALA A 97 -6.89 9.65 9.50
C ALA A 97 -7.78 9.30 8.30
N VAL A 98 -8.75 8.39 8.47
CA VAL A 98 -9.72 8.03 7.41
C VAL A 98 -10.61 9.23 7.06
N GLU A 99 -11.06 10.03 8.04
CA GLU A 99 -11.88 11.22 7.79
C GLU A 99 -11.10 12.32 7.09
N TRP A 100 -9.85 12.58 7.50
CA TRP A 100 -8.98 13.54 6.80
C TRP A 100 -8.68 13.10 5.37
N GLY A 101 -8.43 11.79 5.14
CA GLY A 101 -8.30 11.25 3.79
C GLY A 101 -9.52 11.58 2.92
N ARG A 102 -10.75 11.39 3.44
CA ARG A 102 -11.98 11.75 2.74
C ARG A 102 -12.10 13.25 2.50
N ARG A 103 -11.76 14.08 3.51
CA ARG A 103 -11.85 15.55 3.45
C ARG A 103 -10.91 16.13 2.39
N TYR A 104 -9.71 15.60 2.30
CA TYR A 104 -8.65 16.11 1.39
C TYR A 104 -8.53 15.32 0.08
N GLY A 105 -9.44 14.38 -0.20
CA GLY A 105 -9.41 13.59 -1.45
C GLY A 105 -8.28 12.58 -1.53
N ILE A 106 -7.74 12.15 -0.39
CA ILE A 106 -6.67 11.17 -0.28
C ILE A 106 -7.27 9.79 0.03
N HIS A 107 -6.95 8.79 -0.78
CA HIS A 107 -7.31 7.40 -0.50
C HIS A 107 -6.48 6.85 0.65
N VAL A 108 -7.13 6.29 1.66
CA VAL A 108 -6.47 5.69 2.82
C VAL A 108 -6.43 4.16 2.65
N CYS A 109 -5.27 3.56 2.87
CA CYS A 109 -5.07 2.12 2.89
C CYS A 109 -4.60 1.68 4.29
N ILE A 110 -5.48 1.06 5.06
CA ILE A 110 -5.12 0.47 6.36
C ILE A 110 -4.35 -0.82 6.11
N ASN A 111 -3.17 -0.96 6.71
CA ASN A 111 -2.33 -2.15 6.63
C ASN A 111 -2.01 -2.68 8.02
N LEU A 112 -2.16 -3.99 8.22
CA LEU A 112 -1.55 -4.64 9.36
C LEU A 112 -0.10 -4.98 9.02
N HIS A 113 0.80 -4.06 9.35
CA HIS A 113 2.24 -4.26 9.18
C HIS A 113 2.77 -5.32 10.15
N ARG A 114 2.28 -5.26 11.38
CA ARG A 114 2.33 -6.33 12.35
C ARG A 114 0.89 -6.78 12.65
N ALA A 115 0.59 -7.99 12.29
CA ALA A 115 -0.71 -8.64 12.48
C ALA A 115 -0.62 -9.71 13.59
N PRO A 116 -1.73 -10.11 14.21
CA PRO A 116 -1.75 -11.30 15.05
C PRO A 116 -1.10 -12.50 14.36
N GLY A 117 -0.03 -13.01 14.97
CA GLY A 117 0.72 -14.16 14.47
C GLY A 117 1.63 -13.91 13.27
N TYR A 118 1.78 -12.66 12.78
CA TYR A 118 2.70 -12.39 11.67
C TYR A 118 3.33 -11.00 11.73
N CYS A 119 4.65 -10.98 11.64
CA CYS A 119 5.42 -9.81 11.26
C CYS A 119 6.73 -10.24 10.61
N VAL A 120 7.08 -9.63 9.49
CA VAL A 120 8.38 -9.89 8.83
C VAL A 120 9.53 -9.24 9.61
N ASN A 121 9.24 -8.16 10.34
CA ASN A 121 10.23 -7.42 11.14
C ASN A 121 10.32 -7.97 12.58
N PRO A 122 11.51 -7.97 13.19
CA PRO A 122 11.66 -8.34 14.59
C PRO A 122 10.93 -7.34 15.52
N PRO A 123 10.59 -7.74 16.76
CA PRO A 123 10.68 -9.11 17.25
C PRO A 123 9.66 -10.04 16.58
N ALA A 124 9.94 -11.34 16.56
CA ALA A 124 9.00 -12.33 16.03
C ALA A 124 7.69 -12.34 16.87
N GLU A 125 6.58 -12.67 16.22
CA GLU A 125 5.32 -12.92 16.91
C GLU A 125 5.45 -14.22 17.76
N PRO A 126 4.82 -14.28 18.96
CA PRO A 126 4.82 -15.49 19.77
C PRO A 126 4.10 -16.68 19.13
N GLN A 127 3.09 -16.40 18.31
CA GLN A 127 2.30 -17.38 17.56
C GLN A 127 2.54 -17.19 16.06
N ASN A 128 2.26 -18.23 15.27
CA ASN A 128 2.43 -18.21 13.81
C ASN A 128 1.08 -18.32 13.10
N ILE A 129 0.62 -17.29 12.42
CA ILE A 129 -0.67 -17.26 11.70
C ILE A 129 -0.84 -18.41 10.69
N PHE A 130 0.27 -18.96 10.18
CA PHE A 130 0.24 -20.07 9.22
C PHE A 130 0.00 -21.44 9.87
N GLU A 131 0.23 -21.58 11.18
CA GLU A 131 0.17 -22.83 11.93
C GLU A 131 -0.85 -22.76 13.07
N ASP A 132 -1.13 -21.57 13.59
CA ASP A 132 -1.87 -21.32 14.81
C ASP A 132 -3.28 -20.80 14.48
N ALA A 133 -4.30 -21.60 14.77
CA ALA A 133 -5.68 -21.24 14.48
C ALA A 133 -6.15 -20.01 15.28
N GLU A 134 -5.70 -19.86 16.53
CA GLU A 134 -6.06 -18.72 17.38
C GLU A 134 -5.49 -17.40 16.83
N ALA A 135 -4.25 -17.41 16.36
CA ALA A 135 -3.63 -16.23 15.73
C ALA A 135 -4.38 -15.84 14.44
N LEU A 136 -4.75 -16.83 13.61
CA LEU A 136 -5.51 -16.60 12.39
C LEU A 136 -6.92 -16.08 12.70
N ASP A 137 -7.60 -16.64 13.67
CA ASP A 137 -8.94 -16.19 14.06
C ASP A 137 -8.91 -14.83 14.72
N GLY A 138 -7.88 -14.53 15.52
CA GLY A 138 -7.62 -13.21 16.08
C GLY A 138 -7.38 -12.16 14.99
N CYS A 139 -6.56 -12.47 13.99
CA CYS A 139 -6.33 -11.58 12.85
C CYS A 139 -7.64 -11.36 12.04
N ALA A 140 -8.39 -12.41 11.78
CA ALA A 140 -9.69 -12.33 11.10
C ALA A 140 -10.71 -11.50 11.90
N HIS A 141 -10.70 -11.62 13.24
CA HIS A 141 -11.53 -10.80 14.12
C HIS A 141 -11.19 -9.31 13.98
N GLN A 142 -9.91 -8.94 14.07
CA GLN A 142 -9.50 -7.54 13.96
C GLN A 142 -9.87 -6.96 12.59
N TRP A 143 -9.69 -7.69 11.49
CA TRP A 143 -10.19 -7.27 10.17
C TRP A 143 -11.72 -7.15 10.12
N THR A 144 -12.46 -8.01 10.83
CA THR A 144 -13.92 -7.90 10.95
C THR A 144 -14.31 -6.63 11.70
N VAL A 145 -13.58 -6.25 12.76
CA VAL A 145 -13.80 -4.99 13.49
C VAL A 145 -13.61 -3.79 12.55
N PHE A 146 -12.48 -3.73 11.81
CA PHE A 146 -12.27 -2.67 10.83
C PHE A 146 -13.34 -2.68 9.73
N ALA A 147 -13.75 -3.84 9.24
CA ALA A 147 -14.80 -3.96 8.22
C ALA A 147 -16.15 -3.42 8.72
N ARG A 148 -16.54 -3.70 9.97
CA ARG A 148 -17.76 -3.18 10.61
C ARG A 148 -17.68 -1.67 10.83
N ARG A 149 -16.54 -1.19 11.34
CA ARG A 149 -16.28 0.22 11.64
C ARG A 149 -16.43 1.08 10.39
N TYR A 150 -15.87 0.62 9.28
CA TYR A 150 -15.85 1.38 8.03
C TYR A 150 -16.83 0.87 6.96
N ARG A 151 -17.87 0.09 7.32
CA ARG A 151 -18.82 -0.49 6.34
C ARG A 151 -19.51 0.55 5.44
N ARG A 152 -19.66 1.80 5.95
CA ARG A 152 -20.26 2.92 5.22
C ARG A 152 -19.26 3.77 4.43
N VAL A 153 -17.97 3.54 4.60
CA VAL A 153 -16.92 4.25 3.86
C VAL A 153 -16.70 3.52 2.53
N SER A 154 -16.88 4.26 1.44
CA SER A 154 -16.69 3.69 0.08
C SER A 154 -15.26 3.22 -0.15
N SER A 155 -15.12 2.15 -0.95
CA SER A 155 -13.81 1.69 -1.46
C SER A 155 -13.08 2.69 -2.37
N ARG A 156 -13.72 3.82 -2.70
CA ARG A 156 -13.03 4.96 -3.34
C ARG A 156 -12.10 5.70 -2.37
N HIS A 157 -12.40 5.64 -1.07
CA HIS A 157 -11.68 6.37 -0.03
C HIS A 157 -10.88 5.48 0.89
N LEU A 158 -11.22 4.18 0.96
CA LEU A 158 -10.61 3.27 1.91
C LEU A 158 -10.44 1.87 1.35
N SER A 159 -9.25 1.33 1.51
CA SER A 159 -8.91 -0.07 1.26
C SER A 159 -8.21 -0.70 2.46
N PHE A 160 -8.09 -2.04 2.45
CA PHE A 160 -7.41 -2.82 3.47
C PHE A 160 -6.27 -3.62 2.84
N ASN A 161 -5.07 -3.52 3.39
CA ASN A 161 -3.91 -4.31 3.00
C ASN A 161 -3.62 -5.33 4.11
N LEU A 162 -3.88 -6.60 3.83
CA LEU A 162 -4.08 -7.63 4.84
C LEU A 162 -2.87 -7.89 5.74
N LEU A 163 -1.72 -8.18 5.15
CA LEU A 163 -0.46 -8.47 5.82
C LEU A 163 0.66 -7.74 5.08
N ASN A 164 1.76 -7.48 5.77
CA ASN A 164 2.93 -6.83 5.17
C ASN A 164 3.99 -7.87 4.77
N GLU A 165 4.48 -7.78 3.54
CA GLU A 165 5.71 -8.45 3.08
C GLU A 165 5.79 -9.94 3.40
N VAL A 166 4.76 -10.70 3.02
CA VAL A 166 4.72 -12.14 3.30
C VAL A 166 5.90 -12.85 2.63
N ALA A 167 6.73 -13.48 3.46
CA ALA A 167 7.96 -14.10 3.01
C ALA A 167 8.24 -15.42 3.72
N ARG A 168 9.05 -16.27 3.07
CA ARG A 168 9.50 -17.57 3.61
C ARG A 168 8.35 -18.53 3.91
N VAL A 169 7.25 -18.43 3.17
CA VAL A 169 6.07 -19.29 3.28
C VAL A 169 5.70 -19.86 1.91
N LYS A 170 5.00 -21.00 1.91
CA LYS A 170 4.49 -21.58 0.67
C LYS A 170 3.29 -20.77 0.16
N ALA A 171 3.10 -20.76 -1.15
CA ALA A 171 1.98 -20.05 -1.77
C ALA A 171 0.61 -20.56 -1.28
N GLU A 172 0.49 -21.88 -1.11
CA GLU A 172 -0.73 -22.54 -0.65
C GLU A 172 -1.11 -22.13 0.79
N ASP A 173 -0.12 -22.00 1.68
CA ASP A 173 -0.34 -21.52 3.05
C ASP A 173 -0.79 -20.07 3.06
N TYR A 174 -0.15 -19.22 2.23
CA TYR A 174 -0.57 -17.82 2.12
C TYR A 174 -1.95 -17.67 1.48
N GLU A 175 -2.27 -18.46 0.45
CA GLU A 175 -3.62 -18.49 -0.13
C GLU A 175 -4.68 -18.79 0.92
N ARG A 176 -4.47 -19.79 1.77
CA ARG A 176 -5.39 -20.15 2.85
C ARG A 176 -5.66 -18.96 3.79
N ILE A 177 -4.60 -18.25 4.19
CA ILE A 177 -4.72 -17.05 5.03
C ILE A 177 -5.50 -15.95 4.30
N VAL A 178 -5.13 -15.64 3.05
CA VAL A 178 -5.81 -14.61 2.25
C VAL A 178 -7.30 -14.92 2.13
N ARG A 179 -7.67 -16.15 1.79
CA ARG A 179 -9.10 -16.55 1.65
C ARG A 179 -9.86 -16.41 2.96
N ARG A 180 -9.25 -16.79 4.10
CA ARG A 180 -9.88 -16.65 5.43
C ARG A 180 -10.11 -15.18 5.79
N LEU A 181 -9.09 -14.31 5.59
CA LEU A 181 -9.20 -12.89 5.93
C LEU A 181 -10.14 -12.14 4.98
N VAL A 182 -10.07 -12.41 3.68
CA VAL A 182 -10.99 -11.85 2.68
C VAL A 182 -12.43 -12.24 2.99
N GLY A 183 -12.69 -13.50 3.34
CA GLY A 183 -14.01 -14.00 3.75
C GLY A 183 -14.54 -13.18 4.94
N ALA A 184 -13.76 -13.07 6.02
CA ALA A 184 -14.14 -12.33 7.23
C ALA A 184 -14.48 -10.86 6.96
N ILE A 185 -13.71 -10.19 6.08
CA ILE A 185 -14.00 -8.80 5.68
C ILE A 185 -15.29 -8.72 4.86
N ARG A 186 -15.48 -9.61 3.89
CA ARG A 186 -16.59 -9.54 2.93
C ARG A 186 -17.92 -9.97 3.49
N ASP A 187 -17.95 -10.79 4.52
CA ASP A 187 -19.17 -11.08 5.30
C ASP A 187 -19.81 -9.80 5.84
N VAL A 188 -19.01 -8.77 6.10
CA VAL A 188 -19.45 -7.47 6.64
C VAL A 188 -19.45 -6.36 5.59
N SER A 189 -18.47 -6.36 4.71
CA SER A 189 -18.25 -5.34 3.68
C SER A 189 -17.97 -6.00 2.32
N PRO A 190 -19.01 -6.50 1.63
CA PRO A 190 -18.87 -7.38 0.45
C PRO A 190 -18.08 -6.78 -0.72
N ARG A 191 -18.01 -5.45 -0.81
CA ARG A 191 -17.33 -4.71 -1.88
C ARG A 191 -16.08 -3.98 -1.42
N ARG A 192 -15.50 -4.38 -0.25
CA ARG A 192 -14.27 -3.76 0.23
C ARG A 192 -13.13 -4.06 -0.75
N LEU A 193 -12.45 -3.00 -1.19
CA LEU A 193 -11.21 -3.12 -1.91
C LEU A 193 -10.12 -3.64 -0.98
N ILE A 194 -9.47 -4.71 -1.37
CA ILE A 194 -8.47 -5.39 -0.55
C ILE A 194 -7.15 -5.44 -1.32
N LEU A 195 -6.07 -5.12 -0.63
CA LEU A 195 -4.72 -5.27 -1.10
C LEU A 195 -4.08 -6.47 -0.38
N ILE A 196 -3.30 -7.25 -1.10
CA ILE A 196 -2.42 -8.28 -0.54
C ILE A 196 -1.00 -8.02 -1.00
N ASP A 197 -0.04 -8.19 -0.13
CA ASP A 197 1.35 -8.12 -0.57
C ASP A 197 1.71 -9.39 -1.35
N GLY A 198 2.53 -9.26 -2.36
CA GLY A 198 3.10 -10.41 -3.05
C GLY A 198 3.99 -11.22 -2.11
N LEU A 199 4.27 -12.46 -2.49
CA LEU A 199 5.21 -13.34 -1.81
C LEU A 199 6.65 -12.80 -1.89
N ASP A 200 7.51 -13.34 -1.04
CA ASP A 200 8.93 -13.01 -0.99
C ASP A 200 9.19 -11.51 -0.88
N TRP A 201 8.61 -10.90 0.18
CA TRP A 201 8.67 -9.45 0.45
C TRP A 201 8.07 -8.60 -0.69
N GLY A 202 6.99 -9.06 -1.32
CA GLY A 202 6.39 -8.38 -2.47
C GLY A 202 7.18 -8.54 -3.78
N GLY A 203 8.06 -9.53 -3.86
CA GLY A 203 8.90 -9.79 -5.04
C GLY A 203 8.18 -10.56 -6.15
N ARG A 204 7.12 -11.31 -5.85
CA ARG A 204 6.33 -12.08 -6.82
C ARG A 204 4.87 -12.21 -6.43
N PRO A 205 3.95 -12.35 -7.40
CA PRO A 205 2.52 -12.43 -7.11
C PRO A 205 2.09 -13.76 -6.49
N LEU A 206 0.96 -13.74 -5.79
CA LEU A 206 0.17 -14.91 -5.44
C LEU A 206 -0.84 -15.18 -6.58
N LEU A 207 -0.57 -16.19 -7.40
CA LEU A 207 -1.35 -16.45 -8.63
C LEU A 207 -2.61 -17.30 -8.40
N SER A 208 -2.78 -17.85 -7.21
CA SER A 208 -3.85 -18.83 -6.90
C SER A 208 -5.17 -18.21 -6.43
N VAL A 209 -5.30 -16.86 -6.50
CA VAL A 209 -6.51 -16.13 -6.06
C VAL A 209 -7.20 -15.30 -7.15
N PRO A 210 -7.24 -15.75 -8.43
CA PRO A 210 -7.84 -14.95 -9.51
C PRO A 210 -9.36 -14.86 -9.40
N ASP A 211 -9.98 -15.78 -8.67
CA ASP A 211 -11.40 -15.85 -8.39
C ASP A 211 -11.87 -14.85 -7.32
N LEU A 212 -10.96 -14.27 -6.56
CA LEU A 212 -11.30 -13.27 -5.56
C LEU A 212 -11.45 -11.89 -6.23
N PRO A 213 -12.69 -11.34 -6.33
CA PRO A 213 -12.89 -10.05 -6.99
C PRO A 213 -12.28 -8.91 -6.17
N ASP A 214 -11.93 -7.80 -6.83
CA ASP A 214 -11.45 -6.57 -6.22
C ASP A 214 -10.23 -6.75 -5.28
N ILE A 215 -9.33 -7.68 -5.65
CA ILE A 215 -8.00 -7.81 -5.05
C ILE A 215 -6.98 -7.04 -5.91
N ILE A 216 -6.09 -6.32 -5.23
CA ILE A 216 -4.89 -5.70 -5.79
C ILE A 216 -3.69 -6.38 -5.13
N GLN A 217 -2.64 -6.65 -5.88
CA GLN A 217 -1.41 -7.15 -5.29
C GLN A 217 -0.35 -6.05 -5.20
N CYS A 218 0.32 -5.99 -4.06
CA CYS A 218 1.36 -5.00 -3.80
C CYS A 218 2.74 -5.56 -4.08
N GLY A 219 3.46 -4.90 -4.97
CA GLY A 219 4.88 -5.07 -5.16
C GLY A 219 5.73 -4.14 -4.28
N ARG A 220 7.05 -4.30 -4.40
CA ARG A 220 8.06 -3.45 -3.78
C ARG A 220 9.03 -2.91 -4.81
N GLY A 221 9.52 -1.70 -4.56
CA GLY A 221 10.49 -1.03 -5.43
C GLY A 221 11.79 -0.72 -4.69
N TYR A 222 12.45 -1.73 -4.11
CA TYR A 222 13.66 -1.53 -3.32
C TYR A 222 14.95 -2.03 -4.00
N GLN A 223 14.85 -2.75 -5.12
CA GLN A 223 16.05 -3.29 -5.77
C GLN A 223 16.84 -2.22 -6.54
N PRO A 224 18.18 -2.30 -6.53
CA PRO A 224 19.01 -3.16 -5.69
C PRO A 224 19.12 -2.63 -4.25
N MET A 225 19.13 -3.54 -3.27
CA MET A 225 19.20 -3.19 -1.84
C MET A 225 20.44 -2.37 -1.49
N LEU A 226 21.54 -2.52 -2.23
CA LEU A 226 22.76 -1.70 -2.08
C LEU A 226 22.51 -0.20 -2.31
N ILE A 227 21.49 0.16 -3.06
CA ILE A 227 21.07 1.57 -3.23
C ILE A 227 20.02 1.94 -2.21
N SER A 228 18.90 1.20 -2.19
CA SER A 228 17.73 1.58 -1.40
C SER A 228 17.94 1.50 0.12
N HIS A 229 18.81 0.59 0.58
CA HIS A 229 19.05 0.32 2.00
C HIS A 229 20.53 0.48 2.41
N TYR A 230 21.28 1.31 1.69
CA TYR A 230 22.68 1.52 2.01
C TYR A 230 22.88 1.87 3.50
N GLU A 231 23.78 1.15 4.18
CA GLU A 231 24.03 1.25 5.63
C GLU A 231 22.79 1.07 6.54
N ALA A 232 21.74 0.45 6.04
CA ALA A 232 20.61 0.07 6.88
C ALA A 232 20.95 -1.19 7.69
N SER A 233 21.11 -1.03 8.99
CA SER A 233 21.58 -2.12 9.88
C SER A 233 20.63 -3.33 9.90
N TRP A 234 19.33 -3.12 9.75
CA TRP A 234 18.34 -4.22 9.67
C TRP A 234 18.46 -5.06 8.39
N THR A 235 19.14 -4.55 7.34
CA THR A 235 19.39 -5.27 6.08
C THR A 235 20.78 -5.86 6.03
N PHE A 236 21.80 -5.10 6.42
CA PHE A 236 23.21 -5.47 6.26
C PHE A 236 23.90 -5.81 7.58
N GLY A 237 23.25 -5.58 8.73
CA GLY A 237 23.89 -5.70 10.06
C GLY A 237 25.00 -4.67 10.21
N ASP A 238 26.00 -5.03 11.05
CA ASP A 238 27.16 -4.18 11.32
C ASP A 238 28.34 -4.45 10.37
N LYS A 239 28.10 -5.14 9.26
CA LYS A 239 29.14 -5.45 8.27
C LYS A 239 29.49 -4.21 7.46
N PRO A 240 30.78 -4.02 7.13
CA PRO A 240 31.18 -2.98 6.18
C PRO A 240 30.45 -3.13 4.85
N MET A 241 30.01 -2.02 4.29
CA MET A 241 29.39 -2.03 2.96
C MET A 241 30.41 -2.45 1.89
N PRO A 242 30.00 -3.25 0.89
CA PRO A 242 30.90 -3.73 -0.16
C PRO A 242 31.42 -2.60 -1.06
N ILE A 243 30.69 -1.49 -1.13
CA ILE A 243 31.06 -0.28 -1.88
C ILE A 243 31.08 0.89 -0.91
N PRO A 244 32.21 1.62 -0.76
CA PRO A 244 32.28 2.82 0.06
C PRO A 244 31.30 3.91 -0.42
N ARG A 245 30.72 4.69 0.49
CA ARG A 245 29.71 5.70 0.19
C ARG A 245 30.10 6.67 -0.93
N HIS A 246 31.36 7.10 -0.98
CA HIS A 246 31.87 8.05 -1.99
C HIS A 246 32.07 7.42 -3.37
N GLN A 247 31.99 6.08 -3.50
CA GLN A 247 32.06 5.34 -4.76
C GLN A 247 30.70 4.79 -5.19
N LEU A 248 29.66 4.94 -4.35
CA LEU A 248 28.32 4.49 -4.70
C LEU A 248 27.75 5.40 -5.79
N THR A 249 27.33 4.80 -6.89
CA THR A 249 26.77 5.50 -8.05
C THR A 249 25.46 4.87 -8.51
N TRP A 250 24.71 5.60 -9.30
CA TRP A 250 23.60 5.07 -10.08
C TRP A 250 23.73 5.57 -11.53
N PRO A 251 23.73 4.70 -12.56
CA PRO A 251 23.65 3.23 -12.51
C PRO A 251 24.76 2.58 -11.68
N LEU A 252 24.51 1.34 -11.23
CA LEU A 252 25.38 0.60 -10.32
C LEU A 252 25.91 -0.67 -10.96
N ASP A 253 27.24 -0.86 -10.94
CA ASP A 253 27.88 -2.15 -11.23
C ASP A 253 28.27 -2.83 -9.92
N ALA A 254 27.64 -3.96 -9.61
CA ALA A 254 27.90 -4.73 -8.40
C ALA A 254 27.57 -6.21 -8.61
N ASP A 255 28.28 -7.09 -7.91
CA ASP A 255 28.05 -8.55 -7.94
C ASP A 255 27.97 -9.15 -9.36
N GLY A 256 28.78 -8.59 -10.30
CA GLY A 256 28.82 -9.02 -11.70
C GLY A 256 27.58 -8.64 -12.52
N ARG A 257 26.76 -7.70 -12.03
CA ARG A 257 25.54 -7.18 -12.70
C ARG A 257 25.61 -5.68 -12.88
N HIS A 258 25.01 -5.24 -13.98
CA HIS A 258 24.74 -3.83 -14.22
C HIS A 258 23.28 -3.52 -13.82
N TYR A 259 23.11 -2.63 -12.84
CA TYR A 259 21.81 -2.18 -12.35
C TYR A 259 21.53 -0.79 -12.88
N ASP A 260 20.54 -0.69 -13.72
CA ASP A 260 20.07 0.56 -14.34
C ASP A 260 18.55 0.56 -14.48
N ARG A 261 17.99 1.56 -15.13
CA ARG A 261 16.57 1.65 -15.40
C ARG A 261 16.03 0.42 -16.16
N GLN A 262 16.78 -0.11 -17.11
CA GLN A 262 16.36 -1.27 -17.90
C GLN A 262 16.30 -2.53 -17.04
N TYR A 263 17.27 -2.71 -16.14
CA TYR A 263 17.23 -3.78 -15.14
C TYR A 263 15.98 -3.69 -14.26
N LEU A 264 15.63 -2.49 -13.74
CA LEU A 264 14.44 -2.28 -12.93
C LEU A 264 13.15 -2.65 -13.68
N LEU A 265 13.04 -2.22 -14.93
CA LEU A 265 11.89 -2.55 -15.78
C LEU A 265 11.76 -4.06 -15.99
N GLN A 266 12.81 -4.71 -16.44
CA GLN A 266 12.82 -6.16 -16.73
C GLN A 266 12.50 -6.99 -15.49
N MET A 267 13.02 -6.60 -14.34
CA MET A 267 12.73 -7.26 -13.06
C MET A 267 11.23 -7.19 -12.72
N GLN A 268 10.63 -6.01 -12.83
CA GLN A 268 9.20 -5.81 -12.54
C GLN A 268 8.32 -6.56 -13.55
N GLU A 269 8.62 -6.45 -14.85
CA GLU A 269 7.90 -7.19 -15.88
C GLU A 269 7.99 -8.70 -15.68
N HIS A 270 9.19 -9.23 -15.46
CA HIS A 270 9.39 -10.66 -15.24
C HIS A 270 8.56 -11.17 -14.05
N SER A 271 8.57 -10.43 -12.94
CA SER A 271 7.87 -10.83 -11.73
C SER A 271 6.35 -10.78 -11.88
N TRP A 272 5.81 -9.72 -12.48
CA TRP A 272 4.38 -9.41 -12.39
C TRP A 272 3.57 -9.71 -13.63
N THR A 273 4.19 -9.97 -14.80
CA THR A 273 3.49 -10.33 -16.04
C THR A 273 2.50 -11.49 -15.86
N PRO A 274 2.81 -12.58 -15.11
CA PRO A 274 1.85 -13.67 -14.92
C PRO A 274 0.54 -13.22 -14.25
N LEU A 275 0.60 -12.29 -13.29
CA LEU A 275 -0.60 -11.72 -12.66
C LEU A 275 -1.38 -10.84 -13.63
N LEU A 276 -0.69 -9.99 -14.39
CA LEU A 276 -1.31 -9.09 -15.37
C LEU A 276 -2.02 -9.87 -16.48
N GLN A 277 -1.46 -11.00 -16.92
CA GLN A 277 -2.07 -11.92 -17.89
C GLN A 277 -3.36 -12.57 -17.37
N GLN A 278 -3.49 -12.73 -16.06
CA GLN A 278 -4.73 -13.16 -15.41
C GLN A 278 -5.74 -12.01 -15.18
N GLY A 279 -5.43 -10.78 -15.66
CA GLY A 279 -6.27 -9.60 -15.42
C GLY A 279 -6.13 -9.01 -14.01
N GLY A 280 -5.11 -9.43 -13.26
CA GLY A 280 -4.79 -8.87 -11.96
C GLY A 280 -4.25 -7.45 -12.05
N ARG A 281 -4.12 -6.78 -10.90
CA ARG A 281 -3.67 -5.38 -10.80
C ARG A 281 -2.53 -5.29 -9.80
N VAL A 282 -1.55 -4.45 -10.12
CA VAL A 282 -0.35 -4.20 -9.30
C VAL A 282 -0.34 -2.78 -8.76
N PHE A 283 0.10 -2.63 -7.52
CA PHE A 283 0.39 -1.36 -6.87
C PHE A 283 1.74 -1.46 -6.15
N VAL A 284 2.59 -0.45 -6.27
CA VAL A 284 3.87 -0.43 -5.53
C VAL A 284 3.61 0.13 -4.14
N GLY A 285 3.38 -0.77 -3.17
CA GLY A 285 3.01 -0.41 -1.80
C GLY A 285 4.12 0.31 -1.03
N GLU A 286 5.38 0.01 -1.38
CA GLU A 286 6.55 0.64 -0.80
C GLU A 286 7.70 0.70 -1.80
N PHE A 287 8.39 1.83 -1.82
CA PHE A 287 9.70 2.06 -2.42
C PHE A 287 10.34 3.26 -1.74
N GLY A 288 11.61 3.45 -1.91
CA GLY A 288 12.32 4.57 -1.28
C GLY A 288 13.80 4.27 -1.07
N CYS A 289 14.51 5.26 -0.56
CA CYS A 289 15.94 5.19 -0.40
C CYS A 289 16.38 5.73 0.97
N HIS A 290 17.08 4.88 1.73
CA HIS A 290 17.57 5.19 3.06
C HIS A 290 18.48 6.44 3.05
N ASN A 291 18.42 7.21 4.12
CA ASN A 291 19.13 8.49 4.23
C ASN A 291 20.67 8.39 4.22
N ARG A 292 21.23 7.18 4.28
CA ARG A 292 22.68 6.96 4.15
C ARG A 292 23.16 6.83 2.71
N THR A 293 22.27 6.56 1.78
CA THR A 293 22.59 6.63 0.35
C THR A 293 22.85 8.08 -0.05
N PRO A 294 23.95 8.38 -0.78
CA PRO A 294 24.18 9.74 -1.26
C PRO A 294 22.97 10.32 -1.98
N HIS A 295 22.62 11.57 -1.68
CA HIS A 295 21.38 12.19 -2.15
C HIS A 295 21.26 12.19 -3.68
N ALA A 296 22.34 12.54 -4.39
CA ALA A 296 22.33 12.53 -5.86
C ALA A 296 22.08 11.12 -6.44
N VAL A 297 22.62 10.07 -5.80
CA VAL A 297 22.40 8.67 -6.17
C VAL A 297 20.95 8.28 -5.89
N ALA A 298 20.43 8.65 -4.72
CA ALA A 298 19.04 8.41 -4.34
C ALA A 298 18.05 9.04 -5.33
N LEU A 299 18.26 10.30 -5.72
CA LEU A 299 17.40 11.00 -6.67
C LEU A 299 17.45 10.37 -8.07
N ALA A 300 18.63 9.99 -8.55
CA ALA A 300 18.79 9.34 -9.85
C ALA A 300 18.08 7.97 -9.87
N TRP A 301 18.27 7.16 -8.84
CA TRP A 301 17.62 5.86 -8.69
C TRP A 301 16.09 5.98 -8.52
N LEU A 302 15.60 6.96 -7.72
CA LEU A 302 14.18 7.23 -7.57
C LEU A 302 13.53 7.64 -8.89
N ARG A 303 14.21 8.47 -9.71
CA ARG A 303 13.73 8.89 -11.03
C ARG A 303 13.48 7.69 -11.92
N ASP A 304 14.43 6.75 -11.99
CA ASP A 304 14.31 5.56 -12.82
C ASP A 304 13.20 4.63 -12.34
N ASN A 305 13.02 4.46 -11.02
CA ASN A 305 11.88 3.71 -10.47
C ASN A 305 10.54 4.35 -10.85
N LEU A 306 10.40 5.66 -10.66
CA LEU A 306 9.18 6.40 -10.99
C LEU A 306 8.87 6.32 -12.49
N ASP A 307 9.87 6.41 -13.35
CA ASP A 307 9.75 6.21 -14.79
C ASP A 307 9.27 4.81 -15.14
N VAL A 308 9.79 3.78 -14.47
CA VAL A 308 9.35 2.39 -14.65
C VAL A 308 7.90 2.23 -14.20
N PHE A 309 7.53 2.74 -13.02
CA PHE A 309 6.15 2.65 -12.53
C PHE A 309 5.16 3.36 -13.47
N ARG A 310 5.54 4.53 -13.99
CA ARG A 310 4.76 5.26 -15.00
C ARG A 310 4.60 4.46 -16.29
N GLN A 311 5.68 3.86 -16.81
CA GLN A 311 5.66 3.01 -18.01
C GLN A 311 4.74 1.79 -17.84
N LEU A 312 4.73 1.18 -16.64
CA LEU A 312 3.89 0.04 -16.32
C LEU A 312 2.44 0.42 -15.95
N GLY A 313 2.14 1.71 -15.79
CA GLY A 313 0.83 2.21 -15.37
C GLY A 313 0.51 1.90 -13.91
N TRP A 314 1.52 1.79 -13.05
CA TRP A 314 1.35 1.44 -11.64
C TRP A 314 1.33 2.67 -10.73
N GLY A 315 0.42 2.67 -9.78
CA GLY A 315 0.45 3.60 -8.66
C GLY A 315 1.50 3.21 -7.64
N TRP A 316 1.86 4.15 -6.75
CA TRP A 316 2.95 3.95 -5.80
C TRP A 316 2.76 4.73 -4.49
N ALA A 317 3.42 4.24 -3.43
CA ALA A 317 3.57 4.92 -2.16
C ALA A 317 5.03 4.92 -1.69
N LEU A 318 5.61 6.12 -1.50
CA LEU A 318 6.97 6.24 -0.97
C LEU A 318 7.01 5.78 0.49
N TRP A 319 8.05 5.08 0.85
CA TRP A 319 8.40 4.77 2.22
C TRP A 319 9.45 5.75 2.73
N ASN A 320 9.09 6.81 3.44
CA ASN A 320 7.85 7.28 4.02
C ASN A 320 7.63 8.79 3.73
N LEU A 321 6.64 9.44 4.35
CA LEU A 321 6.48 10.90 4.27
C LEU A 321 7.56 11.59 5.14
N ARG A 322 7.64 11.20 6.42
CA ARG A 322 8.53 11.76 7.44
C ARG A 322 9.42 10.66 8.03
N GLY A 323 10.74 10.85 8.00
CA GLY A 323 11.73 9.88 8.50
C GLY A 323 12.76 9.47 7.45
N SER A 324 13.57 8.47 7.75
CA SER A 324 14.84 8.16 7.06
C SER A 324 14.75 7.89 5.55
N PHE A 325 13.57 7.63 5.00
CA PHE A 325 13.32 7.46 3.55
C PHE A 325 12.49 8.62 2.98
N GLY A 326 12.01 9.52 3.84
CA GLY A 326 11.01 10.52 3.51
C GLY A 326 11.56 11.80 2.92
N ILE A 327 10.60 12.66 2.55
CA ILE A 327 10.88 14.03 2.11
C ILE A 327 10.94 15.03 3.28
N LEU A 328 10.37 14.66 4.44
CA LEU A 328 10.41 15.44 5.67
C LEU A 328 11.29 14.74 6.72
N ASP A 329 12.14 15.52 7.37
CA ASP A 329 12.98 15.11 8.51
C ASP A 329 13.81 13.85 8.25
N SER A 330 14.26 13.64 7.02
CA SER A 330 14.95 12.40 6.64
C SER A 330 16.30 12.22 7.32
N GLY A 331 16.92 13.31 7.80
CA GLY A 331 18.21 13.24 8.47
C GLY A 331 19.39 12.95 7.53
N ARG A 332 19.24 13.15 6.21
CA ARG A 332 20.37 13.08 5.27
C ARG A 332 21.36 14.19 5.59
N ASP A 333 22.64 13.88 5.52
CA ASP A 333 23.74 14.80 5.81
C ASP A 333 24.21 15.60 4.58
N ASP A 334 23.76 15.23 3.39
CA ASP A 334 24.12 15.81 2.10
C ASP A 334 22.91 16.47 1.38
N VAL A 335 21.92 16.94 2.12
CA VAL A 335 20.75 17.69 1.64
C VAL A 335 20.73 19.09 2.23
N GLU A 336 20.58 20.09 1.37
CA GLU A 336 20.20 21.43 1.78
C GLU A 336 18.68 21.47 2.00
N TYR A 337 18.28 21.46 3.27
CA TYR A 337 16.86 21.45 3.65
C TYR A 337 16.26 22.84 3.64
N GLU A 338 15.01 22.89 3.23
CA GLU A 338 14.15 24.06 3.42
C GLU A 338 13.38 23.93 4.75
N ASP A 339 13.21 25.02 5.48
CA ASP A 339 12.26 25.06 6.60
C ASP A 339 10.83 25.04 6.07
N PHE A 340 10.06 24.05 6.49
CA PHE A 340 8.67 23.88 6.10
C PHE A 340 7.82 23.59 7.34
N HIS A 341 7.17 24.61 7.88
CA HIS A 341 6.38 24.54 9.11
C HIS A 341 7.12 23.90 10.30
N GLY A 342 8.42 24.20 10.43
CA GLY A 342 9.28 23.63 11.47
C GLY A 342 9.84 22.24 11.17
N HIS A 343 9.57 21.69 9.99
CA HIS A 343 10.16 20.46 9.46
C HIS A 343 11.26 20.73 8.46
N ARG A 344 12.20 19.81 8.34
CA ARG A 344 13.30 19.86 7.36
C ARG A 344 12.84 19.19 6.07
N LEU A 345 12.47 19.97 5.05
CA LEU A 345 11.97 19.49 3.77
C LEU A 345 13.09 19.31 2.75
N ASP A 346 13.19 18.13 2.18
CA ASP A 346 13.94 17.83 0.96
C ASP A 346 13.13 18.29 -0.27
N ARG A 347 13.36 19.54 -0.68
CA ARG A 347 12.65 20.15 -1.81
C ARG A 347 12.97 19.48 -3.15
N GLN A 348 14.16 18.93 -3.32
CA GLN A 348 14.55 18.29 -4.58
C GLN A 348 13.82 16.96 -4.73
N MET A 349 13.74 16.16 -3.67
CA MET A 349 12.98 14.90 -3.69
C MET A 349 11.49 15.16 -3.86
N LEU A 350 10.91 16.15 -3.17
CA LEU A 350 9.50 16.52 -3.36
C LEU A 350 9.20 16.87 -4.82
N ARG A 351 10.03 17.72 -5.46
CA ARG A 351 9.85 18.08 -6.88
C ARG A 351 9.91 16.86 -7.80
N LEU A 352 10.89 15.97 -7.57
CA LEU A 352 11.00 14.73 -8.34
C LEU A 352 9.72 13.88 -8.24
N LEU A 353 9.13 13.76 -7.04
CA LEU A 353 7.88 13.03 -6.85
C LEU A 353 6.71 13.73 -7.56
N GLN A 354 6.64 15.08 -7.48
CA GLN A 354 5.60 15.88 -8.14
C GLN A 354 5.66 15.82 -9.67
N GLU A 355 6.83 15.71 -10.27
CA GLU A 355 7.02 15.51 -11.71
C GLU A 355 6.46 14.17 -12.21
N ASN A 356 6.08 13.26 -11.29
CA ASN A 356 5.58 11.91 -11.57
C ASN A 356 4.16 11.66 -11.00
N LEU A 357 3.38 12.73 -10.79
CA LEU A 357 1.96 12.66 -10.39
C LEU A 357 1.03 12.26 -11.54
#